data_c598ffd4388debb544fee22320e9967d
#
_entry.id   c598ffd4388debb544fee22320e9967d
#
_cell.length_a   1.000
_cell.length_b   1.000
_cell.length_c   1.000
_cell.angle_alpha   90.00
_cell.angle_beta   90.00
_cell.angle_gamma   90.00
#
_symmetry.space_group_name_H-M   'P 1'
#
loop_
_entity.id
_entity.type
_entity.pdbx_description
1 polymer ?
#
loop_
_entity_poly.entity_id
_entity_poly.type
_entity_poly.pdbx_seq_one_letter_code
_entity_poly.pdbx_strand_id
1 'polypeptide(L)'
;LKWENEQVPVLILSGSRCITKMLADWLCKAAEKGLKIVVVGQKPLAMDNNGILREWTSQIKDNLTICEQEDLADILYSFGVDEIKTKKYEPWLRYYHYKHQNGEFWLFMNQSETEEINTSLCFEDGMMDSHKIDKECSCWYQAWENTVEPCEWDENNDLSLQLVPGEMKVLYMGDCTPYAKILAEKQEIMKLKKATDSQTGKIEIVPDAWKLCIKETGTEKYVLQEREKTGDFCRKHPYFCGVMRYET
;
A
#
# COMPACT_ATOMS: atom_id res chain seq x y z
N LEU A 1 -3.70 8.37 -23.70
CA LEU A 1 -3.72 9.65 -23.01
C LEU A 1 -2.32 9.96 -22.49
N LYS A 2 -1.89 11.23 -22.56
CA LYS A 2 -0.63 11.63 -21.91
C LYS A 2 -0.96 12.68 -20.85
N TRP A 3 -0.44 12.48 -19.65
CA TRP A 3 -0.41 13.47 -18.60
C TRP A 3 1.06 13.82 -18.36
N GLU A 4 1.43 15.08 -18.62
CA GLU A 4 2.82 15.52 -18.69
C GLU A 4 3.61 14.67 -19.70
N ASN A 5 4.50 13.79 -19.27
CA ASN A 5 5.28 12.89 -20.14
C ASN A 5 4.84 11.42 -20.03
N GLU A 6 3.87 11.11 -19.19
CA GLU A 6 3.44 9.74 -18.93
C GLU A 6 2.22 9.36 -19.76
N GLN A 7 2.18 8.11 -20.22
CA GLN A 7 1.04 7.56 -20.91
C GLN A 7 0.06 7.03 -19.87
N VAL A 8 -1.17 7.55 -19.85
CA VAL A 8 -2.27 7.03 -19.02
C VAL A 8 -2.91 5.85 -19.74
N PRO A 9 -2.75 4.62 -19.26
CA PRO A 9 -3.24 3.42 -19.96
C PRO A 9 -4.72 3.16 -19.72
N VAL A 10 -5.23 3.54 -18.54
CA VAL A 10 -6.60 3.26 -18.10
C VAL A 10 -7.25 4.50 -17.53
N LEU A 11 -8.54 4.69 -17.79
CA LEU A 11 -9.39 5.68 -17.14
C LEU A 11 -10.51 4.99 -16.36
N ILE A 12 -10.67 5.35 -15.09
CA ILE A 12 -11.72 4.81 -14.23
C ILE A 12 -12.86 5.84 -14.10
N LEU A 13 -14.08 5.39 -14.36
CA LEU A 13 -15.31 6.13 -14.10
C LEU A 13 -16.06 5.47 -12.96
N SER A 14 -16.09 6.11 -11.79
CA SER A 14 -16.77 5.60 -10.60
C SER A 14 -17.85 6.57 -10.13
N GLY A 15 -19.01 6.03 -9.70
CA GLY A 15 -20.07 6.78 -9.06
C GLY A 15 -20.83 7.79 -9.94
N SER A 16 -20.52 7.87 -11.23
CA SER A 16 -21.14 8.82 -12.16
C SER A 16 -22.42 8.25 -12.77
N ARG A 17 -23.56 8.91 -12.57
CA ARG A 17 -24.83 8.54 -13.22
C ARG A 17 -24.97 9.10 -14.64
N CYS A 18 -24.39 10.26 -14.87
CA CYS A 18 -24.35 10.87 -16.19
C CYS A 18 -23.04 11.65 -16.40
N ILE A 19 -22.65 11.77 -17.66
CA ILE A 19 -21.52 12.59 -18.11
C ILE A 19 -22.02 13.52 -19.22
N THR A 20 -21.25 14.58 -19.54
CA THR A 20 -21.61 15.45 -20.67
C THR A 20 -21.36 14.72 -21.97
N LYS A 21 -22.15 15.07 -23.02
CA LYS A 21 -21.92 14.56 -24.38
C LYS A 21 -20.48 14.82 -24.85
N MET A 22 -19.93 15.97 -24.55
CA MET A 22 -18.54 16.33 -24.90
C MET A 22 -17.54 15.35 -24.28
N LEU A 23 -17.71 14.97 -23.00
CA LEU A 23 -16.85 13.98 -22.34
C LEU A 23 -17.04 12.59 -22.97
N ALA A 24 -18.29 12.19 -23.25
CA ALA A 24 -18.56 10.91 -23.90
C ALA A 24 -17.91 10.82 -25.29
N ASP A 25 -18.03 11.84 -26.10
CA ASP A 25 -17.40 11.92 -27.43
C ASP A 25 -15.89 11.88 -27.34
N TRP A 26 -15.31 12.53 -26.32
CA TRP A 26 -13.87 12.49 -26.05
C TRP A 26 -13.42 11.08 -25.62
N LEU A 27 -14.16 10.43 -24.72
CA LEU A 27 -13.88 9.07 -24.26
C LEU A 27 -13.91 8.06 -25.41
N CYS A 28 -14.91 8.17 -26.32
CA CYS A 28 -14.96 7.33 -27.50
C CYS A 28 -13.70 7.50 -28.38
N LYS A 29 -13.28 8.72 -28.67
CA LYS A 29 -12.06 8.99 -29.44
C LYS A 29 -10.78 8.54 -28.75
N ALA A 30 -10.75 8.59 -27.41
CA ALA A 30 -9.61 8.12 -26.64
C ALA A 30 -9.54 6.59 -26.63
N ALA A 31 -10.68 5.91 -26.50
CA ALA A 31 -10.78 4.46 -26.59
C ALA A 31 -10.37 3.92 -27.98
N GLU A 32 -10.76 4.60 -29.07
CA GLU A 32 -10.29 4.27 -30.43
C GLU A 32 -8.77 4.34 -30.57
N LYS A 33 -8.10 5.13 -29.72
CA LYS A 33 -6.63 5.23 -29.64
C LYS A 33 -6.00 4.29 -28.63
N GLY A 34 -6.76 3.36 -28.08
CA GLY A 34 -6.28 2.33 -27.18
C GLY A 34 -6.41 2.65 -25.68
N LEU A 35 -7.04 3.77 -25.28
CA LEU A 35 -7.36 4.00 -23.87
C LEU A 35 -8.38 2.95 -23.40
N LYS A 36 -8.04 2.22 -22.34
CA LYS A 36 -8.98 1.35 -21.64
C LYS A 36 -9.83 2.16 -20.68
N ILE A 37 -11.14 1.89 -20.64
CA ILE A 37 -12.10 2.57 -19.78
C ILE A 37 -12.72 1.53 -18.85
N VAL A 38 -12.59 1.73 -17.55
CA VAL A 38 -13.24 0.90 -16.53
C VAL A 38 -14.36 1.70 -15.88
N VAL A 39 -15.56 1.15 -15.89
CA VAL A 39 -16.70 1.71 -15.18
C VAL A 39 -16.97 0.86 -13.95
N VAL A 40 -16.90 1.49 -12.78
CA VAL A 40 -17.21 0.83 -11.51
C VAL A 40 -18.67 1.08 -11.15
N GLY A 41 -19.44 0.01 -11.06
CA GLY A 41 -20.88 0.05 -10.81
C GLY A 41 -21.70 0.43 -12.03
N GLN A 42 -22.59 1.39 -11.89
CA GLN A 42 -23.54 1.74 -12.95
C GLN A 42 -22.87 2.54 -14.09
N LYS A 43 -23.12 2.11 -15.33
CA LYS A 43 -22.69 2.79 -16.53
C LYS A 43 -23.38 4.17 -16.67
N PRO A 44 -22.62 5.27 -16.82
CA PRO A 44 -23.19 6.59 -16.96
C PRO A 44 -23.84 6.78 -18.35
N LEU A 45 -24.90 7.59 -18.41
CA LEU A 45 -25.48 8.05 -19.66
C LEU A 45 -24.85 9.38 -20.10
N ALA A 46 -24.76 9.62 -21.38
CA ALA A 46 -24.32 10.92 -21.91
C ALA A 46 -25.51 11.89 -22.00
N MET A 47 -25.37 13.07 -21.42
CA MET A 47 -26.35 14.13 -21.45
C MET A 47 -25.98 15.18 -22.52
N ASP A 48 -26.87 15.42 -23.48
CA ASP A 48 -26.68 16.47 -24.48
C ASP A 48 -27.05 17.87 -23.94
N ASN A 49 -26.85 18.90 -24.76
CA ASN A 49 -27.15 20.29 -24.41
C ASN A 49 -28.63 20.57 -24.13
N ASN A 50 -29.53 19.68 -24.55
CA ASN A 50 -30.97 19.77 -24.31
C ASN A 50 -31.42 18.94 -23.11
N GLY A 51 -30.48 18.35 -22.34
CA GLY A 51 -30.75 17.51 -21.19
C GLY A 51 -31.22 16.09 -21.56
N ILE A 52 -31.10 15.67 -22.80
CA ILE A 52 -31.51 14.33 -23.25
C ILE A 52 -30.38 13.36 -22.96
N LEU A 53 -30.72 12.29 -22.22
CA LEU A 53 -29.79 11.22 -21.86
C LEU A 53 -29.72 10.16 -22.97
N ARG A 54 -28.51 9.77 -23.36
CA ARG A 54 -28.25 8.78 -24.40
C ARG A 54 -27.18 7.79 -24.00
N GLU A 55 -27.30 6.57 -24.52
CA GLU A 55 -26.27 5.57 -24.51
C GLU A 55 -25.10 6.00 -25.41
N TRP A 56 -23.85 5.84 -24.95
CA TRP A 56 -22.65 6.28 -25.69
C TRP A 56 -21.57 5.17 -25.83
N THR A 57 -21.69 4.09 -25.07
CA THR A 57 -20.65 3.06 -24.95
C THR A 57 -20.69 2.01 -26.05
N SER A 58 -21.70 1.99 -26.89
CA SER A 58 -21.87 1.00 -27.96
C SER A 58 -20.72 0.96 -28.98
N GLN A 59 -20.02 2.08 -29.14
CA GLN A 59 -18.90 2.24 -30.08
C GLN A 59 -17.55 1.78 -29.52
N ILE A 60 -17.43 1.57 -28.19
CA ILE A 60 -16.15 1.30 -27.50
C ILE A 60 -16.15 0.00 -26.72
N LYS A 61 -16.99 -0.96 -27.10
CA LYS A 61 -17.19 -2.22 -26.37
C LYS A 61 -15.89 -2.98 -26.04
N ASP A 62 -14.96 -2.97 -26.98
CA ASP A 62 -13.68 -3.70 -26.82
C ASP A 62 -12.69 -3.04 -25.86
N ASN A 63 -12.88 -1.76 -25.56
CA ASN A 63 -12.06 -0.97 -24.64
C ASN A 63 -12.83 -0.52 -23.38
N LEU A 64 -14.02 -1.07 -23.16
CA LEU A 64 -14.85 -0.78 -22.00
C LEU A 64 -15.03 -2.02 -21.15
N THR A 65 -14.67 -1.93 -19.88
CA THR A 65 -14.96 -2.94 -18.85
C THR A 65 -15.89 -2.35 -17.82
N ILE A 66 -16.93 -3.08 -17.44
CA ILE A 66 -17.84 -2.71 -16.35
C ILE A 66 -17.64 -3.73 -15.23
N CYS A 67 -17.47 -3.27 -14.00
CA CYS A 67 -17.21 -4.14 -12.86
C CYS A 67 -17.83 -3.57 -11.58
N GLU A 68 -17.93 -4.42 -10.57
CA GLU A 68 -18.17 -3.99 -9.22
C GLU A 68 -16.84 -3.52 -8.55
N GLN A 69 -16.95 -2.87 -7.40
CA GLN A 69 -15.77 -2.29 -6.72
C GLN A 69 -14.78 -3.37 -6.30
N GLU A 70 -15.26 -4.54 -5.92
CA GLU A 70 -14.46 -5.68 -5.46
C GLU A 70 -13.58 -6.25 -6.56
N ASP A 71 -14.01 -6.16 -7.82
CA ASP A 71 -13.29 -6.72 -8.98
C ASP A 71 -12.28 -5.74 -9.58
N LEU A 72 -12.32 -4.47 -9.17
CA LEU A 72 -11.52 -3.40 -9.79
C LEU A 72 -10.02 -3.69 -9.76
N ALA A 73 -9.51 -4.15 -8.63
CA ALA A 73 -8.07 -4.43 -8.46
C ALA A 73 -7.60 -5.53 -9.43
N ASP A 74 -8.37 -6.62 -9.55
CA ASP A 74 -8.04 -7.73 -10.47
C ASP A 74 -8.07 -7.28 -11.93
N ILE A 75 -8.99 -6.39 -12.30
CA ILE A 75 -9.08 -5.83 -13.65
C ILE A 75 -7.88 -4.92 -13.95
N LEU A 76 -7.53 -4.02 -13.02
CA LEU A 76 -6.37 -3.14 -13.17
C LEU A 76 -5.08 -3.95 -13.27
N TYR A 77 -4.94 -4.98 -12.45
CA TYR A 77 -3.82 -5.91 -12.52
C TYR A 77 -3.74 -6.61 -13.89
N SER A 78 -4.89 -7.11 -14.41
CA SER A 78 -4.94 -7.76 -15.74
C SER A 78 -4.57 -6.81 -16.88
N PHE A 79 -4.65 -5.50 -16.66
CA PHE A 79 -4.24 -4.47 -17.61
C PHE A 79 -2.77 -4.06 -17.47
N GLY A 80 -2.04 -4.64 -16.50
CA GLY A 80 -0.65 -4.28 -16.19
C GLY A 80 -0.54 -2.87 -15.62
N VAL A 81 -1.55 -2.41 -14.89
CA VAL A 81 -1.57 -1.07 -14.26
C VAL A 81 -1.14 -1.17 -12.80
N ASP A 82 -1.56 -2.24 -12.12
CA ASP A 82 -1.12 -2.53 -10.78
C ASP A 82 0.18 -3.33 -10.82
N GLU A 83 1.22 -2.78 -10.21
CA GLU A 83 2.54 -3.40 -10.15
C GLU A 83 2.61 -4.51 -9.09
N ILE A 84 1.65 -4.51 -8.14
CA ILE A 84 1.59 -5.46 -7.03
C ILE A 84 0.15 -5.92 -6.84
N LYS A 85 -0.02 -7.24 -6.66
CA LYS A 85 -1.28 -7.85 -6.23
C LYS A 85 -1.11 -8.45 -4.83
N THR A 86 -2.12 -8.31 -3.99
CA THR A 86 -2.20 -9.02 -2.69
C THR A 86 -3.01 -10.30 -2.83
N LYS A 87 -2.66 -11.38 -2.09
CA LYS A 87 -3.41 -12.65 -2.11
C LYS A 87 -4.86 -12.51 -1.66
N LYS A 88 -5.16 -11.54 -0.80
CA LYS A 88 -6.51 -11.19 -0.39
C LYS A 88 -6.66 -9.68 -0.48
N TYR A 89 -7.90 -9.22 -0.62
CA TYR A 89 -8.20 -7.80 -0.62
C TYR A 89 -7.81 -7.15 0.71
N GLU A 90 -6.95 -6.13 0.66
CA GLU A 90 -6.46 -5.39 1.83
C GLU A 90 -6.83 -3.91 1.70
N PRO A 91 -8.03 -3.50 2.14
CA PRO A 91 -8.56 -2.16 1.90
C PRO A 91 -7.73 -1.04 2.54
N TRP A 92 -6.94 -1.37 3.56
CA TRP A 92 -6.13 -0.41 4.30
C TRP A 92 -4.67 -0.37 3.85
N LEU A 93 -4.26 -1.26 2.95
CA LEU A 93 -2.91 -1.24 2.40
C LEU A 93 -2.77 -0.10 1.40
N ARG A 94 -1.74 0.70 1.59
CA ARG A 94 -1.27 1.68 0.60
C ARG A 94 0.17 1.40 0.31
N TYR A 95 0.57 1.66 -0.95
CA TYR A 95 1.97 1.59 -1.31
C TYR A 95 2.37 2.75 -2.22
N TYR A 96 3.66 3.06 -2.19
CA TYR A 96 4.31 3.98 -3.11
C TYR A 96 5.53 3.28 -3.67
N HIS A 97 5.71 3.41 -4.99
CA HIS A 97 6.86 2.88 -5.70
C HIS A 97 7.75 4.04 -6.15
N TYR A 98 9.03 3.96 -5.83
CA TYR A 98 10.04 4.93 -6.22
C TYR A 98 11.22 4.25 -6.88
N LYS A 99 11.54 4.65 -8.12
CA LYS A 99 12.67 4.13 -8.90
C LYS A 99 13.88 5.03 -8.73
N HIS A 100 15.03 4.45 -8.42
CA HIS A 100 16.31 5.12 -8.31
C HIS A 100 17.35 4.40 -9.17
N GLN A 101 18.48 5.06 -9.47
CA GLN A 101 19.53 4.51 -10.33
C GLN A 101 20.08 3.15 -9.85
N ASN A 102 20.10 2.91 -8.54
CA ASN A 102 20.70 1.72 -7.92
C ASN A 102 19.68 0.71 -7.41
N GLY A 103 18.38 0.93 -7.64
CA GLY A 103 17.34 0.03 -7.18
C GLY A 103 15.98 0.71 -7.03
N GLU A 104 15.05 -0.02 -6.50
CA GLU A 104 13.66 0.40 -6.34
C GLU A 104 13.27 0.35 -4.87
N PHE A 105 12.45 1.31 -4.45
CA PHE A 105 11.91 1.40 -3.10
C PHE A 105 10.41 1.31 -3.15
N TRP A 106 9.88 0.43 -2.32
CA TRP A 106 8.45 0.23 -2.15
C TRP A 106 8.10 0.54 -0.70
N LEU A 107 7.31 1.57 -0.51
CA LEU A 107 6.82 1.97 0.80
C LEU A 107 5.43 1.38 1.01
N PHE A 108 5.26 0.49 1.96
CA PHE A 108 3.97 -0.08 2.35
C PHE A 108 3.50 0.53 3.66
N MET A 109 2.22 0.88 3.75
CA MET A 109 1.61 1.47 4.93
C MET A 109 0.25 0.85 5.21
N ASN A 110 0.02 0.47 6.45
CA ASN A 110 -1.30 0.10 6.95
C ASN A 110 -2.01 1.34 7.48
N GLN A 111 -3.08 1.78 6.81
CA GLN A 111 -3.89 2.94 7.22
C GLN A 111 -4.99 2.58 8.24
N SER A 112 -5.15 1.32 8.60
CA SER A 112 -6.09 0.93 9.64
C SER A 112 -5.62 1.40 11.01
N GLU A 113 -6.54 1.81 11.85
CA GLU A 113 -6.29 2.12 13.27
C GLU A 113 -6.35 0.88 14.16
N THR A 114 -6.95 -0.23 13.67
CA THR A 114 -7.28 -1.37 14.50
C THR A 114 -6.97 -2.73 13.88
N GLU A 115 -6.88 -2.82 12.56
CA GLU A 115 -6.73 -4.09 11.83
C GLU A 115 -5.28 -4.31 11.40
N GLU A 116 -4.76 -5.50 11.64
CA GLU A 116 -3.47 -5.93 11.13
C GLU A 116 -3.60 -6.39 9.67
N ILE A 117 -2.60 -6.10 8.87
CA ILE A 117 -2.44 -6.66 7.53
C ILE A 117 -1.49 -7.84 7.63
N ASN A 118 -1.95 -8.99 7.13
CA ASN A 118 -1.12 -10.19 6.99
C ASN A 118 -1.45 -10.83 5.65
N THR A 119 -0.59 -10.61 4.68
CA THR A 119 -0.81 -11.01 3.28
C THR A 119 0.52 -11.34 2.60
N SER A 120 0.45 -11.81 1.35
CA SER A 120 1.61 -11.90 0.48
C SER A 120 1.45 -10.96 -0.70
N LEU A 121 2.55 -10.37 -1.11
CA LEU A 121 2.66 -9.48 -2.25
C LEU A 121 3.14 -10.29 -3.45
N CYS A 122 2.35 -10.28 -4.52
CA CYS A 122 2.69 -10.86 -5.81
C CYS A 122 3.11 -9.71 -6.74
N PHE A 123 4.32 -9.77 -7.25
CA PHE A 123 4.84 -8.78 -8.21
C PHE A 123 4.61 -9.29 -9.64
N GLU A 124 4.32 -8.39 -10.56
CA GLU A 124 4.14 -8.76 -11.96
C GLU A 124 5.43 -9.31 -12.57
N ASP A 125 5.34 -10.43 -13.32
CA ASP A 125 6.52 -11.12 -13.91
C ASP A 125 7.36 -10.18 -14.81
N GLY A 126 6.73 -9.26 -15.53
CA GLY A 126 7.42 -8.30 -16.38
C GLY A 126 8.23 -7.22 -15.62
N MET A 127 7.92 -6.96 -14.36
CA MET A 127 8.67 -6.03 -13.53
C MET A 127 9.98 -6.62 -13.02
N MET A 128 9.95 -7.91 -12.67
CA MET A 128 11.15 -8.63 -12.22
C MET A 128 12.19 -8.79 -13.33
N ASP A 129 11.73 -8.95 -14.58
CA ASP A 129 12.61 -9.16 -15.74
C ASP A 129 13.22 -7.87 -16.31
N SER A 130 12.49 -6.74 -16.25
CA SER A 130 12.91 -5.47 -16.87
C SER A 130 14.12 -4.81 -16.20
N HIS A 131 14.38 -5.12 -14.91
CA HIS A 131 15.45 -4.50 -14.13
C HIS A 131 16.43 -5.48 -13.49
N LYS A 132 16.39 -6.80 -13.83
CA LYS A 132 17.21 -7.82 -13.16
C LYS A 132 17.12 -7.70 -11.63
N ILE A 133 15.90 -7.50 -11.13
CA ILE A 133 15.67 -7.47 -9.68
C ILE A 133 15.90 -8.89 -9.18
N ASP A 134 17.08 -9.12 -8.65
CA ASP A 134 17.45 -10.36 -8.01
C ASP A 134 16.76 -10.39 -6.62
N LYS A 135 15.96 -11.40 -6.36
CA LYS A 135 15.32 -11.59 -5.05
C LYS A 135 16.34 -11.71 -3.94
N GLU A 136 17.53 -12.26 -4.26
CA GLU A 136 18.65 -12.31 -3.34
C GLU A 136 19.17 -10.90 -2.99
N CYS A 137 18.83 -9.91 -3.82
CA CYS A 137 19.16 -8.49 -3.64
C CYS A 137 17.96 -7.67 -3.15
N SER A 138 17.12 -8.23 -2.27
CA SER A 138 16.03 -7.52 -1.63
C SER A 138 16.15 -7.52 -0.10
N CYS A 139 15.71 -6.41 0.51
CA CYS A 139 15.68 -6.32 1.96
C CYS A 139 14.58 -5.38 2.44
N TRP A 140 14.07 -5.62 3.64
CA TRP A 140 13.26 -4.67 4.37
C TRP A 140 14.19 -3.65 5.03
N TYR A 141 13.91 -2.35 4.83
CA TYR A 141 14.60 -1.26 5.50
C TYR A 141 13.74 -0.73 6.64
N GLN A 142 14.28 -0.80 7.85
CA GLN A 142 13.67 -0.27 9.07
C GLN A 142 14.18 1.17 9.29
N ALA A 143 13.34 2.13 8.90
CA ALA A 143 13.75 3.53 8.88
C ALA A 143 14.05 4.12 10.27
N TRP A 144 13.35 3.63 11.30
CA TRP A 144 13.51 4.12 12.67
C TRP A 144 14.83 3.66 13.31
N GLU A 145 15.22 2.42 13.07
CA GLU A 145 16.43 1.79 13.61
C GLU A 145 17.64 1.94 12.68
N ASN A 146 17.40 2.43 11.45
CA ASN A 146 18.39 2.50 10.38
C ASN A 146 19.07 1.13 10.16
N THR A 147 18.28 0.09 10.07
CA THR A 147 18.73 -1.30 9.88
C THR A 147 18.05 -1.94 8.66
N VAL A 148 18.63 -3.05 8.20
CA VAL A 148 18.05 -3.87 7.13
C VAL A 148 17.72 -5.26 7.64
N GLU A 149 16.64 -5.85 7.10
CA GLU A 149 16.21 -7.21 7.41
C GLU A 149 16.01 -7.99 6.11
N PRO A 150 16.29 -9.31 6.12
CA PRO A 150 16.08 -10.14 4.94
C PRO A 150 14.59 -10.26 4.60
N CYS A 151 14.31 -10.37 3.30
CA CYS A 151 12.97 -10.67 2.79
C CYS A 151 12.69 -12.17 2.86
N GLU A 152 11.44 -12.53 3.13
CA GLU A 152 10.96 -13.91 3.08
C GLU A 152 10.08 -14.08 1.84
N TRP A 153 10.64 -14.74 0.82
CA TRP A 153 9.93 -15.10 -0.41
C TRP A 153 9.47 -16.56 -0.31
N ASP A 154 8.25 -16.83 -0.74
CA ASP A 154 7.73 -18.19 -0.81
C ASP A 154 8.13 -18.89 -2.12
N GLU A 155 7.69 -20.15 -2.29
CA GLU A 155 7.96 -20.96 -3.48
C GLU A 155 7.36 -20.38 -4.77
N ASN A 156 6.30 -19.58 -4.65
CA ASN A 156 5.64 -18.89 -5.76
C ASN A 156 6.27 -17.53 -6.08
N ASN A 157 7.33 -17.18 -5.35
CA ASN A 157 7.96 -15.87 -5.42
C ASN A 157 7.08 -14.72 -4.89
N ASP A 158 6.20 -15.01 -3.95
CA ASP A 158 5.42 -14.02 -3.26
C ASP A 158 6.15 -13.58 -1.99
N LEU A 159 6.14 -12.27 -1.72
CA LEU A 159 6.78 -11.69 -0.56
C LEU A 159 5.80 -11.57 0.60
N SER A 160 6.16 -12.16 1.75
CA SER A 160 5.35 -12.02 2.97
C SER A 160 5.36 -10.57 3.48
N LEU A 161 4.17 -10.02 3.74
CA LEU A 161 3.98 -8.71 4.33
C LEU A 161 3.09 -8.80 5.57
N GLN A 162 3.63 -8.33 6.70
CA GLN A 162 2.90 -8.17 7.94
C GLN A 162 3.07 -6.73 8.43
N LEU A 163 1.95 -6.04 8.67
CA LEU A 163 1.91 -4.67 9.18
C LEU A 163 0.89 -4.56 10.31
N VAL A 164 1.31 -4.09 11.47
CA VAL A 164 0.38 -3.70 12.53
C VAL A 164 -0.31 -2.39 12.18
N PRO A 165 -1.41 -2.01 12.88
CA PRO A 165 -2.11 -0.75 12.64
C PRO A 165 -1.17 0.47 12.65
N GLY A 166 -1.22 1.29 11.59
CA GLY A 166 -0.39 2.48 11.42
C GLY A 166 1.08 2.20 11.07
N GLU A 167 1.48 0.96 10.93
CA GLU A 167 2.87 0.61 10.59
C GLU A 167 3.20 0.90 9.14
N MET A 168 4.46 1.25 8.92
CA MET A 168 5.06 1.47 7.62
C MET A 168 6.34 0.66 7.48
N LYS A 169 6.49 -0.04 6.34
CA LYS A 169 7.71 -0.78 5.98
C LYS A 169 8.21 -0.33 4.61
N VAL A 170 9.51 -0.32 4.45
CA VAL A 170 10.16 -0.02 3.17
C VAL A 170 10.85 -1.26 2.64
N LEU A 171 10.45 -1.72 1.48
CA LEU A 171 11.15 -2.74 0.72
C LEU A 171 12.16 -2.05 -0.20
N TYR A 172 13.41 -2.47 -0.14
CA TYR A 172 14.43 -2.10 -1.12
C TYR A 172 14.74 -3.31 -1.99
N MET A 173 14.76 -3.09 -3.28
CA MET A 173 15.13 -4.07 -4.31
C MET A 173 16.22 -3.46 -5.19
N GLY A 174 17.45 -4.01 -5.13
CA GLY A 174 18.57 -3.45 -5.87
C GLY A 174 19.91 -3.96 -5.37
N ASP A 175 20.98 -3.17 -5.52
CA ASP A 175 22.31 -3.58 -5.07
C ASP A 175 22.39 -3.64 -3.53
N CYS A 176 22.24 -4.83 -2.98
CA CYS A 176 22.37 -5.11 -1.56
C CYS A 176 23.81 -5.45 -1.12
N THR A 177 24.79 -5.36 -2.01
CA THR A 177 26.21 -5.65 -1.70
C THR A 177 26.71 -4.94 -0.44
N PRO A 178 26.40 -3.66 -0.19
CA PRO A 178 26.79 -2.97 1.03
C PRO A 178 26.22 -3.57 2.32
N TYR A 179 25.12 -4.29 2.22
CA TYR A 179 24.39 -4.86 3.35
C TYR A 179 24.53 -6.37 3.47
N ALA A 180 25.22 -7.02 2.53
CA ALA A 180 25.29 -8.48 2.40
C ALA A 180 25.70 -9.18 3.71
N LYS A 181 26.70 -8.65 4.43
CA LYS A 181 27.16 -9.21 5.70
C LYS A 181 26.08 -9.14 6.77
N ILE A 182 25.41 -7.99 6.92
CA ILE A 182 24.35 -7.77 7.92
C ILE A 182 23.16 -8.69 7.60
N LEU A 183 22.79 -8.80 6.33
CA LEU A 183 21.68 -9.64 5.89
C LEU A 183 21.97 -11.12 6.16
N ALA A 184 23.19 -11.59 5.88
CA ALA A 184 23.59 -12.97 6.14
C ALA A 184 23.54 -13.31 7.65
N GLU A 185 24.08 -12.43 8.51
CA GLU A 185 24.01 -12.61 9.96
C GLU A 185 22.57 -12.65 10.49
N LYS A 186 21.69 -11.78 9.97
CA LYS A 186 20.28 -11.77 10.36
C LYS A 186 19.50 -12.97 9.84
N GLN A 187 19.79 -13.47 8.64
CA GLN A 187 19.18 -14.71 8.12
C GLN A 187 19.52 -15.92 8.99
N GLU A 188 20.77 -16.04 9.47
CA GLU A 188 21.16 -17.09 10.40
C GLU A 188 20.38 -17.00 11.72
N ILE A 189 20.24 -15.79 12.28
CA ILE A 189 19.46 -15.56 13.50
C ILE A 189 17.99 -15.92 13.30
N MET A 190 17.39 -15.58 12.14
CA MET A 190 16.01 -15.92 11.83
C MET A 190 15.79 -17.44 11.73
N LYS A 191 16.73 -18.17 11.09
CA LYS A 191 16.67 -19.63 11.02
C LYS A 191 16.73 -20.25 12.42
N LEU A 192 17.60 -19.74 13.28
CA LEU A 192 17.70 -20.18 14.67
C LEU A 192 16.43 -19.90 15.48
N LYS A 193 15.85 -18.71 15.34
CA LYS A 193 14.57 -18.36 15.98
C LYS A 193 13.43 -19.26 15.52
N LYS A 194 13.25 -19.49 14.22
CA LYS A 194 12.23 -20.41 13.70
C LYS A 194 12.38 -21.83 14.24
N ALA A 195 13.61 -22.29 14.47
CA ALA A 195 13.88 -23.59 15.07
C ALA A 195 13.54 -23.64 16.58
N THR A 196 13.65 -22.52 17.29
CA THR A 196 13.37 -22.41 18.74
C THR A 196 11.92 -22.04 19.05
N ASP A 197 11.25 -21.24 18.22
CA ASP A 197 9.84 -20.82 18.44
C ASP A 197 8.83 -21.98 18.34
N SER A 198 9.23 -23.11 17.80
CA SER A 198 8.43 -24.34 17.88
C SER A 198 8.35 -24.94 19.30
N GLN A 199 9.12 -24.43 20.27
CA GLN A 199 9.20 -24.97 21.63
C GLN A 199 8.90 -24.00 22.78
N THR A 200 8.85 -22.68 22.53
CA THR A 200 8.62 -21.70 23.58
C THR A 200 7.35 -20.90 23.35
N GLY A 201 6.41 -21.01 24.27
CA GLY A 201 5.24 -20.13 24.31
C GLY A 201 5.68 -18.66 24.44
N LYS A 202 5.12 -17.80 23.64
CA LYS A 202 5.35 -16.35 23.67
C LYS A 202 4.86 -15.81 25.01
N ILE A 203 5.75 -15.27 25.83
CA ILE A 203 5.38 -14.56 27.06
C ILE A 203 5.21 -13.10 26.66
N GLU A 204 3.96 -12.64 26.60
CA GLU A 204 3.63 -11.24 26.40
C GLU A 204 3.40 -10.60 27.77
N ILE A 205 4.29 -9.68 28.16
CA ILE A 205 4.09 -8.88 29.38
C ILE A 205 3.41 -7.58 28.95
N VAL A 206 2.11 -7.51 29.14
CA VAL A 206 1.33 -6.30 28.91
C VAL A 206 1.07 -5.64 30.26
N PRO A 207 1.65 -4.46 30.57
CA PRO A 207 1.31 -3.73 31.78
C PRO A 207 -0.16 -3.34 31.79
N ASP A 208 -0.83 -3.53 32.92
CA ASP A 208 -2.26 -3.16 33.09
C ASP A 208 -2.52 -1.67 32.88
N ALA A 209 -1.52 -0.83 33.14
CA ALA A 209 -1.61 0.61 32.91
C ALA A 209 -0.21 1.23 32.83
N TRP A 210 -0.09 2.23 32.01
CA TRP A 210 1.11 3.04 31.83
C TRP A 210 0.99 4.37 32.57
N LYS A 211 2.09 4.87 33.13
CA LYS A 211 2.17 6.27 33.55
C LYS A 211 2.35 7.12 32.30
N LEU A 212 1.40 7.97 32.00
CA LEU A 212 1.52 8.93 30.92
C LEU A 212 2.09 10.25 31.43
N CYS A 213 3.25 10.63 30.92
CA CYS A 213 3.84 11.94 31.16
C CYS A 213 3.76 12.77 29.88
N ILE A 214 3.16 13.95 29.95
CA ILE A 214 3.03 14.87 28.82
C ILE A 214 3.91 16.10 29.00
N LYS A 215 4.43 16.59 27.88
CA LYS A 215 5.14 17.86 27.77
C LYS A 215 4.50 18.66 26.64
N GLU A 216 3.77 19.71 26.96
CA GLU A 216 3.17 20.59 25.96
C GLU A 216 4.25 21.42 25.24
N THR A 217 3.95 21.78 23.98
CA THR A 217 4.85 22.65 23.21
C THR A 217 5.07 23.97 23.94
N GLY A 218 6.34 24.33 24.12
CA GLY A 218 6.73 25.56 24.85
C GLY A 218 6.94 25.38 26.34
N THR A 219 6.76 24.16 26.90
CA THR A 219 7.10 23.85 28.30
C THR A 219 8.38 23.00 28.37
N GLU A 220 9.12 23.14 29.47
CA GLU A 220 10.34 22.34 29.68
C GLU A 220 10.12 21.09 30.55
N LYS A 221 8.99 21.00 31.25
CA LYS A 221 8.71 19.96 32.23
C LYS A 221 7.66 18.97 31.75
N TYR A 222 7.87 17.70 32.05
CA TYR A 222 6.86 16.68 31.95
C TYR A 222 5.91 16.75 33.15
N VAL A 223 4.61 16.65 32.86
CA VAL A 223 3.56 16.59 33.88
C VAL A 223 2.96 15.20 33.82
N LEU A 224 2.88 14.51 34.95
CA LEU A 224 2.21 13.22 35.07
C LEU A 224 0.71 13.42 34.89
N GLN A 225 0.16 12.71 33.95
CA GLN A 225 -1.28 12.51 33.83
C GLN A 225 -1.70 11.21 34.55
N GLU A 226 -2.95 10.90 34.57
CA GLU A 226 -3.45 9.65 35.17
C GLU A 226 -2.90 8.42 34.45
N ARG A 227 -2.97 7.25 35.13
CA ARG A 227 -2.64 5.98 34.51
C ARG A 227 -3.66 5.66 33.42
N GLU A 228 -3.20 5.53 32.21
CA GLU A 228 -4.06 5.30 31.05
C GLU A 228 -3.57 4.10 30.23
N LYS A 229 -4.51 3.48 29.49
CA LYS A 229 -4.15 2.54 28.42
C LYS A 229 -3.51 3.28 27.26
N THR A 230 -2.53 2.67 26.63
CA THR A 230 -1.84 3.23 25.46
C THR A 230 -2.88 3.58 24.38
N GLY A 231 -2.81 4.79 23.84
CA GLY A 231 -3.71 5.27 22.78
C GLY A 231 -4.94 6.04 23.24
N ASP A 232 -5.36 5.94 24.50
CA ASP A 232 -6.58 6.62 24.98
C ASP A 232 -6.41 8.15 25.06
N PHE A 233 -5.19 8.62 25.30
CA PHE A 233 -4.91 10.06 25.45
C PHE A 233 -5.22 10.85 24.17
N CYS A 234 -4.81 10.38 23.01
CA CYS A 234 -5.06 11.06 21.73
C CYS A 234 -6.55 11.17 21.40
N ARG A 235 -7.37 10.19 21.81
CA ARG A 235 -8.83 10.25 21.66
C ARG A 235 -9.47 11.28 22.56
N LYS A 236 -8.98 11.41 23.79
CA LYS A 236 -9.48 12.40 24.77
C LYS A 236 -8.99 13.81 24.48
N HIS A 237 -7.81 13.93 23.90
CA HIS A 237 -7.13 15.20 23.64
C HIS A 237 -6.69 15.35 22.17
N PRO A 238 -7.63 15.42 21.21
CA PRO A 238 -7.33 15.38 19.77
C PRO A 238 -6.52 16.59 19.27
N TYR A 239 -6.45 17.65 20.06
CA TYR A 239 -5.69 18.87 19.71
C TYR A 239 -4.37 19.00 20.50
N PHE A 240 -3.97 17.95 21.22
CA PHE A 240 -2.70 17.99 21.96
C PHE A 240 -1.52 18.14 21.00
N CYS A 241 -0.64 19.09 21.30
CA CYS A 241 0.60 19.31 20.59
C CYS A 241 1.76 19.31 21.62
N GLY A 242 2.61 18.30 21.53
CA GLY A 242 3.69 18.13 22.49
C GLY A 242 4.31 16.74 22.42
N VAL A 243 5.04 16.37 23.48
CA VAL A 243 5.68 15.06 23.61
C VAL A 243 4.96 14.24 24.67
N MET A 244 4.60 13.01 24.33
CA MET A 244 4.06 12.02 25.25
C MET A 244 5.14 10.99 25.57
N ARG A 245 5.27 10.63 26.84
CA ARG A 245 6.16 9.58 27.31
C ARG A 245 5.38 8.62 28.20
N TYR A 246 5.38 7.35 27.82
CA TYR A 246 4.80 6.28 28.61
C TYR A 246 5.90 5.64 29.46
N GLU A 247 5.64 5.46 30.74
CA GLU A 247 6.54 4.79 31.68
C GLU A 247 5.78 3.63 32.34
N THR A 248 6.47 2.49 32.54
CA THR A 248 5.95 1.31 33.24
C THR A 248 6.22 1.38 34.73
#